data_2bf8faac291bb2712618568383844b21
#
_entry.id   2bf8faac291bb2712618568383844b21
#
_cell.length_a   1.000
_cell.length_b   1.000
_cell.length_c   1.000
_cell.angle_alpha   90.00
_cell.angle_beta   90.00
_cell.angle_gamma   90.00
#
_symmetry.space_group_name_H-M   'P 1'
#
loop_
_entity.id
_entity.type
_entity.pdbx_description
1 polymer ?
#
loop_
_entity_poly.entity_id
_entity_poly.type
_entity_poly.pdbx_seq_one_letter_code
_entity_poly.pdbx_strand_id
1 'polypeptide(L)'
;YRHELDNGIRRGNLQPSFLIFNHYRETANRLFSDMLDNLEERIANLDYDLDESIVVNTEQLGWPADEQEQNDRMRKMLKNSVLSLELSDKDKEAIVETLEKRYRNQLTRLRQLNAEDAFQLYINSLVSLYDPHSSYMSPRLSENFSINMSLSLQGIGAVLKSEGEYTVLEELVKGGPAELQGQLKKEDRIVGVGQGSRGNIE
;
A
#
# COMPACT_ATOMS: atom_id res chain seq x y z
N TYR A 1 3.30 -20.72 -16.26
CA TYR A 1 4.13 -19.53 -16.50
C TYR A 1 5.57 -19.64 -15.95
N ARG A 2 5.83 -20.55 -14.98
CA ARG A 2 7.10 -20.60 -14.23
C ARG A 2 8.35 -20.72 -15.10
N HIS A 3 8.25 -21.35 -16.28
CA HIS A 3 9.36 -21.57 -17.23
C HIS A 3 9.31 -20.62 -18.44
N GLU A 4 8.35 -19.68 -18.46
CA GLU A 4 8.12 -18.81 -19.62
C GLU A 4 8.41 -17.34 -19.30
N LEU A 5 8.58 -16.99 -18.01
CA LEU A 5 8.71 -15.59 -17.58
C LEU A 5 9.95 -14.90 -18.16
N ASP A 6 11.11 -15.54 -18.08
CA ASP A 6 12.37 -15.03 -18.61
C ASP A 6 12.39 -14.95 -20.15
N ASN A 7 11.89 -15.97 -20.81
CA ASN A 7 11.75 -15.99 -22.27
C ASN A 7 10.66 -15.00 -22.74
N GLY A 8 9.63 -14.80 -21.96
CA GLY A 8 8.60 -13.82 -22.21
C GLY A 8 9.16 -12.41 -22.28
N ILE A 9 9.97 -12.02 -21.28
CA ILE A 9 10.60 -10.69 -21.24
C ILE A 9 11.47 -10.44 -22.47
N ARG A 10 12.31 -11.40 -22.88
CA ARG A 10 13.15 -11.27 -24.08
C ARG A 10 12.33 -11.02 -25.36
N ARG A 11 11.08 -11.47 -25.39
CA ARG A 11 10.14 -11.29 -26.51
C ARG A 11 9.18 -10.11 -26.31
N GLY A 12 9.33 -9.35 -25.23
CA GLY A 12 8.40 -8.26 -24.87
C GLY A 12 7.02 -8.73 -24.40
N ASN A 13 6.85 -10.02 -24.08
CA ASN A 13 5.60 -10.54 -23.55
C ASN A 13 5.53 -10.39 -22.03
N LEU A 14 4.80 -9.38 -21.57
CA LEU A 14 4.58 -9.07 -20.15
C LEU A 14 3.23 -9.58 -19.64
N GLN A 15 2.42 -10.19 -20.48
CA GLN A 15 1.08 -10.67 -20.14
C GLN A 15 1.05 -11.55 -18.87
N PRO A 16 1.97 -12.52 -18.69
CA PRO A 16 1.97 -13.35 -17.48
C PRO A 16 2.12 -12.56 -16.18
N SER A 17 2.91 -11.50 -16.17
CA SER A 17 3.10 -10.65 -14.97
C SER A 17 1.82 -9.93 -14.59
N PHE A 18 1.10 -9.37 -15.57
CA PHE A 18 -0.17 -8.71 -15.33
C PHE A 18 -1.28 -9.68 -14.90
N LEU A 19 -1.30 -10.91 -15.45
CA LEU A 19 -2.23 -11.94 -15.01
C LEU A 19 -1.99 -12.34 -13.55
N ILE A 20 -0.73 -12.56 -13.16
CA ILE A 20 -0.36 -12.88 -11.77
C ILE A 20 -0.74 -11.74 -10.84
N PHE A 21 -0.40 -10.50 -11.23
CA PHE A 21 -0.69 -9.32 -10.43
C PHE A 21 -2.20 -9.10 -10.26
N ASN A 22 -2.99 -9.23 -11.33
CA ASN A 22 -4.44 -9.08 -11.26
C ASN A 22 -5.07 -10.13 -10.36
N HIS A 23 -4.64 -11.40 -10.48
CA HIS A 23 -5.12 -12.47 -9.61
C HIS A 23 -4.79 -12.19 -8.14
N TYR A 24 -3.57 -11.74 -7.85
CA TYR A 24 -3.17 -11.31 -6.51
C TYR A 24 -4.08 -10.18 -6.01
N ARG A 25 -4.28 -9.14 -6.81
CA ARG A 25 -5.09 -7.97 -6.44
C ARG A 25 -6.54 -8.33 -6.18
N GLU A 26 -7.15 -9.17 -7.03
CA GLU A 26 -8.52 -9.66 -6.86
C GLU A 26 -8.65 -10.49 -5.58
N THR A 27 -7.74 -11.44 -5.36
CA THR A 27 -7.74 -12.28 -4.16
C THR A 27 -7.56 -11.47 -2.89
N ALA A 28 -6.58 -10.57 -2.85
CA ALA A 28 -6.34 -9.72 -1.69
C ALA A 28 -7.51 -8.76 -1.43
N ASN A 29 -8.09 -8.17 -2.49
CA ASN A 29 -9.27 -7.31 -2.35
C ASN A 29 -10.46 -8.07 -1.74
N ARG A 30 -10.72 -9.31 -2.19
CA ARG A 30 -11.77 -10.18 -1.64
C ARG A 30 -11.51 -10.49 -0.16
N LEU A 31 -10.28 -10.91 0.19
CA LEU A 31 -9.92 -11.27 1.56
C LEU A 31 -10.03 -10.08 2.54
N PHE A 32 -9.55 -8.91 2.15
CA PHE A 32 -9.64 -7.73 3.01
C PHE A 32 -11.06 -7.17 3.11
N SER A 33 -11.86 -7.26 2.05
CA SER A 33 -13.28 -6.88 2.10
C SER A 33 -14.05 -7.80 3.03
N ASP A 34 -13.90 -9.13 2.89
CA ASP A 34 -14.52 -10.12 3.76
C ASP A 34 -14.08 -9.98 5.22
N MET A 35 -12.80 -9.63 5.46
CA MET A 35 -12.30 -9.34 6.81
C MET A 35 -12.99 -8.11 7.40
N LEU A 36 -13.19 -7.05 6.62
CA LEU A 36 -13.87 -5.84 7.08
C LEU A 36 -15.35 -6.07 7.35
N ASP A 37 -16.03 -6.77 6.46
CA ASP A 37 -17.49 -7.00 6.56
C ASP A 37 -17.86 -7.85 7.78
N ASN A 38 -16.94 -8.70 8.27
CA ASN A 38 -17.16 -9.63 9.37
C ASN A 38 -16.20 -9.40 10.56
N LEU A 39 -15.57 -8.21 10.67
CA LEU A 39 -14.48 -7.98 11.62
C LEU A 39 -14.91 -8.18 13.09
N GLU A 40 -16.01 -7.57 13.49
CA GLU A 40 -16.51 -7.66 14.87
C GLU A 40 -16.89 -9.09 15.24
N GLU A 41 -17.59 -9.80 14.36
CA GLU A 41 -17.97 -11.19 14.55
C GLU A 41 -16.75 -12.10 14.64
N ARG A 42 -15.76 -11.89 13.77
CA ARG A 42 -14.49 -12.65 13.79
C ARG A 42 -13.72 -12.43 15.08
N ILE A 43 -13.66 -11.19 15.59
CA ILE A 43 -13.02 -10.87 16.87
C ILE A 43 -13.77 -11.53 18.03
N ALA A 44 -15.10 -11.48 18.03
CA ALA A 44 -15.93 -12.07 19.08
C ALA A 44 -15.81 -13.61 19.15
N ASN A 45 -15.53 -14.25 18.01
CA ASN A 45 -15.38 -15.71 17.88
C ASN A 45 -13.94 -16.20 18.01
N LEU A 46 -12.98 -15.35 18.43
CA LEU A 46 -11.61 -15.78 18.67
C LEU A 46 -11.55 -16.66 19.93
N ASP A 47 -10.97 -17.84 19.76
CA ASP A 47 -10.73 -18.78 20.87
C ASP A 47 -9.29 -18.59 21.36
N TYR A 48 -9.15 -18.13 22.60
CA TYR A 48 -7.85 -17.86 23.24
C TYR A 48 -7.28 -19.07 23.98
N ASP A 49 -8.07 -20.13 24.19
CA ASP A 49 -7.63 -21.35 24.89
C ASP A 49 -6.92 -22.33 23.94
N LEU A 50 -6.98 -22.07 22.62
CA LEU A 50 -6.27 -22.88 21.64
C LEU A 50 -4.76 -22.64 21.73
N ASP A 51 -4.00 -23.74 21.96
CA ASP A 51 -2.54 -23.75 21.84
C ASP A 51 -2.13 -23.76 20.36
N GLU A 52 -1.91 -22.58 19.84
CA GLU A 52 -1.55 -22.37 18.42
C GLU A 52 -0.42 -21.36 18.27
N SER A 53 0.32 -21.46 17.18
CA SER A 53 1.44 -20.57 16.89
C SER A 53 1.24 -19.85 15.57
N ILE A 54 1.89 -18.70 15.45
CA ILE A 54 1.99 -17.93 14.22
C ILE A 54 3.44 -17.86 13.74
N VAL A 55 3.66 -18.06 12.45
CA VAL A 55 4.97 -17.83 11.86
C VAL A 55 5.11 -16.34 11.53
N VAL A 56 5.97 -15.65 12.27
CA VAL A 56 6.19 -14.21 12.12
C VAL A 56 7.01 -13.90 10.85
N ASN A 57 8.00 -14.73 10.53
CA ASN A 57 8.79 -14.58 9.31
C ASN A 57 8.05 -15.19 8.12
N THR A 58 7.37 -14.35 7.35
CA THR A 58 6.58 -14.77 6.18
C THR A 58 7.43 -15.32 5.03
N GLU A 59 8.74 -15.04 4.99
CA GLU A 59 9.66 -15.60 3.97
C GLU A 59 9.78 -17.13 4.08
N GLN A 60 9.54 -17.67 5.28
CA GLN A 60 9.55 -19.11 5.54
C GLN A 60 8.22 -19.79 5.24
N LEU A 61 7.16 -19.01 5.02
CA LEU A 61 5.85 -19.53 4.69
C LEU A 61 5.77 -19.84 3.19
N GLY A 62 5.45 -21.09 2.85
CA GLY A 62 4.98 -21.40 1.50
C GLY A 62 3.61 -20.77 1.21
N TRP A 63 3.19 -20.84 -0.05
CA TRP A 63 1.82 -20.48 -0.42
C TRP A 63 0.84 -21.41 0.30
N PRO A 64 -0.34 -20.92 0.74
CA PRO A 64 -1.37 -21.79 1.30
C PRO A 64 -1.80 -22.83 0.28
N ALA A 65 -2.00 -24.07 0.73
CA ALA A 65 -2.37 -25.17 -0.15
C ALA A 65 -3.81 -25.02 -0.68
N ASP A 66 -4.68 -24.44 0.14
CA ASP A 66 -6.10 -24.26 -0.17
C ASP A 66 -6.68 -23.03 0.57
N GLU A 67 -7.96 -22.79 0.35
CA GLU A 67 -8.70 -21.68 0.97
C GLU A 67 -8.87 -21.87 2.49
N GLN A 68 -8.93 -23.11 2.97
CA GLN A 68 -9.05 -23.40 4.39
C GLN A 68 -7.79 -22.99 5.13
N GLU A 69 -6.62 -23.37 4.61
CA GLU A 69 -5.33 -22.92 5.17
C GLU A 69 -5.17 -21.41 5.10
N GLN A 70 -5.59 -20.78 3.99
CA GLN A 70 -5.59 -19.33 3.85
C GLN A 70 -6.42 -18.66 4.95
N ASN A 71 -7.64 -19.15 5.19
CA ASN A 71 -8.54 -18.60 6.19
C ASN A 71 -8.01 -18.83 7.62
N ASP A 72 -7.40 -19.97 7.92
CA ASP A 72 -6.77 -20.23 9.21
C ASP A 72 -5.58 -19.29 9.47
N ARG A 73 -4.75 -19.05 8.45
CA ARG A 73 -3.66 -18.08 8.55
C ARG A 73 -4.19 -16.66 8.84
N MET A 74 -5.24 -16.24 8.16
CA MET A 74 -5.88 -14.93 8.39
C MET A 74 -6.47 -14.82 9.77
N ARG A 75 -7.15 -15.87 10.27
CA ARG A 75 -7.69 -15.95 11.64
C ARG A 75 -6.58 -15.78 12.68
N LYS A 76 -5.48 -16.52 12.53
CA LYS A 76 -4.33 -16.44 13.44
C LYS A 76 -3.65 -15.07 13.43
N MET A 77 -3.54 -14.45 12.27
CA MET A 77 -3.02 -13.08 12.15
C MET A 77 -3.93 -12.05 12.82
N LEU A 78 -5.26 -12.22 12.68
CA LEU A 78 -6.23 -11.39 13.39
C LEU A 78 -6.09 -11.57 14.90
N LYS A 79 -6.08 -12.80 15.40
CA LYS A 79 -5.90 -13.11 16.83
C LYS A 79 -4.63 -12.48 17.39
N ASN A 80 -3.51 -12.62 16.70
CA ASN A 80 -2.23 -12.00 17.11
C ASN A 80 -2.33 -10.47 17.14
N SER A 81 -3.04 -9.86 16.20
CA SER A 81 -3.23 -8.41 16.16
C SER A 81 -4.11 -7.91 17.31
N VAL A 82 -5.18 -8.64 17.63
CA VAL A 82 -6.06 -8.34 18.77
C VAL A 82 -5.28 -8.46 20.07
N LEU A 83 -4.59 -9.60 20.31
CA LEU A 83 -3.77 -9.80 21.50
C LEU A 83 -2.72 -8.70 21.67
N SER A 84 -2.06 -8.28 20.61
CA SER A 84 -1.06 -7.21 20.67
C SER A 84 -1.65 -5.86 21.09
N LEU A 85 -2.91 -5.58 20.68
CA LEU A 85 -3.61 -4.37 21.05
C LEU A 85 -4.17 -4.44 22.49
N GLU A 86 -4.67 -5.60 22.93
CA GLU A 86 -5.09 -5.84 24.30
C GLU A 86 -3.92 -5.67 25.29
N LEU A 87 -2.75 -6.23 24.96
CA LEU A 87 -1.52 -6.05 25.75
C LEU A 87 -1.01 -4.61 25.78
N SER A 88 -1.55 -3.74 24.93
CA SER A 88 -1.30 -2.30 24.92
C SER A 88 -2.41 -1.51 25.62
N ASP A 89 -3.19 -2.16 26.50
CA ASP A 89 -4.29 -1.60 27.31
C ASP A 89 -5.39 -0.91 26.50
N LYS A 90 -5.64 -1.37 25.24
CA LYS A 90 -6.77 -0.90 24.45
C LYS A 90 -8.03 -1.66 24.80
N ASP A 91 -9.15 -0.94 24.94
CA ASP A 91 -10.48 -1.54 25.05
C ASP A 91 -10.97 -2.14 23.73
N LYS A 92 -12.05 -2.91 23.78
CA LYS A 92 -12.57 -3.64 22.64
C LYS A 92 -13.00 -2.73 21.48
N GLU A 93 -13.64 -1.60 21.79
CA GLU A 93 -14.08 -0.63 20.79
C GLU A 93 -12.88 -0.01 20.06
N ALA A 94 -11.85 0.40 20.80
CA ALA A 94 -10.62 0.94 20.22
C ALA A 94 -9.83 -0.11 19.40
N ILE A 95 -9.92 -1.39 19.76
CA ILE A 95 -9.31 -2.49 18.98
C ILE A 95 -10.02 -2.63 17.64
N VAL A 96 -11.35 -2.71 17.63
CA VAL A 96 -12.15 -2.81 16.39
C VAL A 96 -11.88 -1.62 15.50
N GLU A 97 -11.98 -0.40 16.00
CA GLU A 97 -11.72 0.83 15.24
C GLU A 97 -10.29 0.85 14.65
N THR A 98 -9.29 0.46 15.45
CA THR A 98 -7.89 0.41 15.02
C THR A 98 -7.69 -0.59 13.89
N LEU A 99 -8.26 -1.78 13.99
CA LEU A 99 -8.14 -2.84 13.00
C LEU A 99 -8.95 -2.52 11.74
N GLU A 100 -10.16 -1.97 11.88
CA GLU A 100 -10.96 -1.50 10.76
C GLU A 100 -10.21 -0.45 9.94
N LYS A 101 -9.66 0.57 10.59
CA LYS A 101 -8.85 1.60 9.93
C LYS A 101 -7.63 1.01 9.25
N ARG A 102 -6.97 0.04 9.88
CA ARG A 102 -5.80 -0.65 9.29
C ARG A 102 -6.18 -1.40 8.02
N TYR A 103 -7.24 -2.22 8.04
CA TYR A 103 -7.67 -2.99 6.89
C TYR A 103 -8.24 -2.10 5.77
N ARG A 104 -8.99 -1.03 6.10
CA ARG A 104 -9.42 -0.03 5.12
C ARG A 104 -8.24 0.63 4.40
N ASN A 105 -7.22 1.02 5.16
CA ASN A 105 -6.01 1.61 4.57
C ASN A 105 -5.27 0.61 3.66
N GLN A 106 -5.19 -0.67 4.04
CA GLN A 106 -4.59 -1.69 3.19
C GLN A 106 -5.40 -1.88 1.90
N LEU A 107 -6.73 -1.93 2.00
CA LEU A 107 -7.62 -2.06 0.86
C LEU A 107 -7.51 -0.85 -0.08
N THR A 108 -7.47 0.36 0.47
CA THR A 108 -7.27 1.59 -0.31
C THR A 108 -5.94 1.56 -1.07
N ARG A 109 -4.84 1.20 -0.41
CA ARG A 109 -3.52 1.06 -1.07
C ARG A 109 -3.54 0.02 -2.17
N LEU A 110 -4.18 -1.12 -1.94
CA LEU A 110 -4.31 -2.18 -2.95
C LEU A 110 -5.07 -1.70 -4.19
N ARG A 111 -6.13 -0.91 -4.00
CA ARG A 111 -6.94 -0.34 -5.09
C ARG A 111 -6.22 0.76 -5.88
N GLN A 112 -5.28 1.45 -5.25
CA GLN A 112 -4.45 2.47 -5.89
C GLN A 112 -3.34 1.89 -6.78
N LEU A 113 -3.00 0.60 -6.61
CA LEU A 113 -2.00 -0.06 -7.45
C LEU A 113 -2.48 -0.12 -8.90
N ASN A 114 -1.62 0.30 -9.80
CA ASN A 114 -1.89 0.40 -11.23
C ASN A 114 -0.95 -0.50 -12.08
N ALA A 115 -1.05 -0.40 -13.40
CA ALA A 115 -0.26 -1.21 -14.32
C ALA A 115 1.26 -0.89 -14.25
N GLU A 116 1.62 0.36 -13.97
CA GLU A 116 3.02 0.77 -13.81
C GLU A 116 3.65 0.15 -12.56
N ASP A 117 2.89 0.11 -11.44
CA ASP A 117 3.32 -0.55 -10.21
C ASP A 117 3.54 -2.06 -10.42
N ALA A 118 2.62 -2.71 -11.15
CA ALA A 118 2.74 -4.13 -11.52
C ALA A 118 3.97 -4.39 -12.37
N PHE A 119 4.22 -3.55 -13.36
CA PHE A 119 5.39 -3.63 -14.23
C PHE A 119 6.69 -3.44 -13.43
N GLN A 120 6.74 -2.39 -12.60
CA GLN A 120 7.90 -2.10 -11.76
C GLN A 120 8.22 -3.24 -10.80
N LEU A 121 7.20 -3.81 -10.12
CA LEU A 121 7.36 -4.96 -9.25
C LEU A 121 7.97 -6.16 -9.99
N TYR A 122 7.44 -6.46 -11.17
CA TYR A 122 7.90 -7.58 -11.99
C TYR A 122 9.34 -7.39 -12.47
N ILE A 123 9.66 -6.23 -13.03
CA ILE A 123 11.01 -5.94 -13.52
C ILE A 123 12.03 -5.92 -12.37
N ASN A 124 11.68 -5.34 -11.21
CA ASN A 124 12.57 -5.34 -10.06
C ASN A 124 12.80 -6.76 -9.50
N SER A 125 11.78 -7.63 -9.51
CA SER A 125 11.94 -9.03 -9.15
C SER A 125 12.92 -9.77 -10.09
N LEU A 126 12.94 -9.40 -11.37
CA LEU A 126 13.90 -9.96 -12.32
C LEU A 126 15.30 -9.39 -12.12
N VAL A 127 15.41 -8.06 -12.01
CA VAL A 127 16.72 -7.36 -11.89
C VAL A 127 17.46 -7.82 -10.65
N SER A 128 16.77 -8.00 -9.53
CA SER A 128 17.34 -8.47 -8.26
C SER A 128 17.95 -9.87 -8.33
N LEU A 129 17.54 -10.70 -9.30
CA LEU A 129 18.16 -12.01 -9.54
C LEU A 129 19.56 -11.91 -10.17
N TYR A 130 19.86 -10.81 -10.85
CA TYR A 130 21.15 -10.57 -11.49
C TYR A 130 22.08 -9.73 -10.62
N ASP A 131 21.53 -8.68 -10.00
CA ASP A 131 22.28 -7.79 -9.12
C ASP A 131 21.36 -7.21 -8.04
N PRO A 132 21.59 -7.51 -6.75
CA PRO A 132 20.78 -7.03 -5.65
C PRO A 132 20.84 -5.49 -5.44
N HIS A 133 21.81 -4.82 -6.06
CA HIS A 133 21.99 -3.36 -5.98
C HIS A 133 21.37 -2.61 -7.15
N SER A 134 20.92 -3.32 -8.17
CA SER A 134 20.23 -2.72 -9.32
C SER A 134 18.74 -2.69 -9.14
N SER A 135 18.11 -1.60 -9.58
CA SER A 135 16.65 -1.47 -9.57
C SER A 135 16.16 -0.68 -10.78
N TYR A 136 14.99 -1.04 -11.26
CA TYR A 136 14.25 -0.26 -12.23
C TYR A 136 13.44 0.81 -11.48
N MET A 137 13.49 2.03 -11.94
CA MET A 137 12.67 3.14 -11.48
C MET A 137 11.69 3.54 -12.57
N SER A 138 10.40 3.61 -12.22
CA SER A 138 9.40 4.22 -13.11
C SER A 138 9.75 5.69 -13.38
N PRO A 139 9.24 6.32 -14.45
CA PRO A 139 9.50 7.73 -14.75
C PRO A 139 9.28 8.64 -13.55
N ARG A 140 8.16 8.46 -12.84
CA ARG A 140 7.82 9.22 -11.63
C ARG A 140 8.83 9.02 -10.49
N LEU A 141 9.26 7.78 -10.25
CA LEU A 141 10.25 7.50 -9.20
C LEU A 141 11.64 8.00 -9.59
N SER A 142 12.00 7.92 -10.87
CA SER A 142 13.26 8.48 -11.39
C SER A 142 13.30 10.00 -11.24
N GLU A 143 12.19 10.69 -11.50
CA GLU A 143 12.08 12.13 -11.28
C GLU A 143 12.23 12.48 -9.80
N ASN A 144 11.50 11.81 -8.91
CA ASN A 144 11.62 11.99 -7.46
C ASN A 144 13.06 11.72 -6.96
N PHE A 145 13.70 10.68 -7.47
CA PHE A 145 15.09 10.38 -7.17
C PHE A 145 16.02 11.52 -7.61
N SER A 146 15.83 12.02 -8.83
CA SER A 146 16.61 13.15 -9.37
C SER A 146 16.43 14.43 -8.55
N ILE A 147 15.20 14.73 -8.11
CA ILE A 147 14.89 15.85 -7.21
C ILE A 147 15.64 15.69 -5.88
N ASN A 148 15.58 14.51 -5.27
CA ASN A 148 16.25 14.23 -4.00
C ASN A 148 17.79 14.33 -4.12
N MET A 149 18.34 13.86 -5.23
CA MET A 149 19.79 13.91 -5.47
C MET A 149 20.29 15.31 -5.81
N SER A 150 19.49 16.11 -6.49
CA SER A 150 19.86 17.49 -6.83
C SER A 150 19.81 18.44 -5.62
N LEU A 151 19.23 17.99 -4.48
CA LEU A 151 18.99 18.81 -3.28
C LEU A 151 18.25 20.12 -3.58
N SER A 152 17.58 20.20 -4.71
CA SER A 152 16.78 21.34 -5.12
C SER A 152 15.37 20.89 -5.48
N LEU A 153 14.40 21.39 -4.73
CA LEU A 153 12.99 21.16 -4.98
C LEU A 153 12.36 22.45 -5.48
N GLN A 154 11.84 22.42 -6.70
CA GLN A 154 10.99 23.50 -7.20
C GLN A 154 9.54 23.11 -6.94
N GLY A 155 8.84 23.91 -6.17
CA GLY A 155 7.47 23.64 -5.79
C GLY A 155 6.76 24.88 -5.26
N ILE A 156 5.52 24.73 -4.87
CA ILE A 156 4.68 25.82 -4.35
C ILE A 156 5.15 26.38 -3.01
N GLY A 157 6.11 25.71 -2.34
CA GLY A 157 6.57 26.11 -1.01
C GLY A 157 5.56 25.75 0.09
N ALA A 158 5.04 24.53 0.06
CA ALA A 158 4.12 23.99 1.04
C ALA A 158 4.51 22.57 1.44
N VAL A 159 4.40 22.25 2.73
CA VAL A 159 4.50 20.89 3.24
C VAL A 159 3.10 20.30 3.23
N LEU A 160 2.97 19.15 2.58
CA LEU A 160 1.71 18.45 2.40
C LEU A 160 1.73 17.12 3.12
N LYS A 161 0.60 16.71 3.73
CA LYS A 161 0.42 15.38 4.28
C LYS A 161 -0.85 14.73 3.73
N SER A 162 -0.84 13.41 3.62
CA SER A 162 -2.05 12.65 3.30
C SER A 162 -2.89 12.43 4.54
N GLU A 163 -4.17 12.76 4.47
CA GLU A 163 -5.15 12.54 5.53
C GLU A 163 -6.43 11.91 4.94
N GLY A 164 -6.55 10.59 5.06
CA GLY A 164 -7.60 9.83 4.41
C GLY A 164 -7.47 9.88 2.88
N GLU A 165 -8.49 10.42 2.23
CA GLU A 165 -8.53 10.57 0.76
C GLU A 165 -8.01 11.95 0.27
N TYR A 166 -7.67 12.84 1.21
CA TYR A 166 -7.26 14.20 0.88
C TYR A 166 -5.77 14.43 1.14
N THR A 167 -5.23 15.37 0.39
CA THR A 167 -3.94 15.97 0.68
C THR A 167 -4.18 17.28 1.42
N VAL A 168 -3.63 17.40 2.63
CA VAL A 168 -3.83 18.55 3.52
C VAL A 168 -2.54 19.35 3.60
N LEU A 169 -2.65 20.68 3.57
CA LEU A 169 -1.55 21.59 3.75
C LEU A 169 -1.16 21.64 5.24
N GLU A 170 0.01 21.10 5.57
CA GLU A 170 0.50 21.04 6.95
C GLU A 170 1.22 22.33 7.36
N GLU A 171 2.06 22.86 6.46
CA GLU A 171 2.84 24.06 6.72
C GLU A 171 3.18 24.80 5.41
N LEU A 172 3.28 26.13 5.46
CA LEU A 172 3.82 26.94 4.37
C LEU A 172 5.29 27.23 4.62
N VAL A 173 6.11 27.06 3.59
CA VAL A 173 7.54 27.38 3.66
C VAL A 173 7.70 28.89 3.65
N LYS A 174 8.35 29.44 4.67
CA LYS A 174 8.58 30.87 4.82
C LYS A 174 9.32 31.45 3.61
N GLY A 175 8.77 32.50 3.00
CA GLY A 175 9.26 33.10 1.76
C GLY A 175 8.95 32.30 0.49
N GLY A 176 8.22 31.19 0.61
CA GLY A 176 7.81 30.38 -0.53
C GLY A 176 6.68 31.00 -1.36
N PRO A 177 6.49 30.54 -2.62
CA PRO A 177 5.46 31.11 -3.52
C PRO A 177 4.05 31.11 -2.94
N ALA A 178 3.65 30.04 -2.26
CA ALA A 178 2.31 29.92 -1.66
C ALA A 178 2.09 30.89 -0.50
N GLU A 179 3.12 31.11 0.35
CA GLU A 179 3.05 32.09 1.42
C GLU A 179 2.96 33.51 0.86
N LEU A 180 3.79 33.83 -0.12
CA LEU A 180 3.81 35.16 -0.75
C LEU A 180 2.50 35.47 -1.49
N GLN A 181 1.86 34.48 -2.09
CA GLN A 181 0.56 34.62 -2.73
C GLN A 181 -0.58 34.84 -1.73
N GLY A 182 -0.47 34.25 -0.51
CA GLY A 182 -1.37 34.48 0.60
C GLY A 182 -2.79 33.85 0.46
N GLN A 183 -3.03 33.01 -0.54
CA GLN A 183 -4.33 32.35 -0.76
C GLN A 183 -4.45 31.04 0.01
N LEU A 184 -3.36 30.28 0.12
CA LEU A 184 -3.33 29.00 0.82
C LEU A 184 -3.06 29.19 2.32
N LYS A 185 -3.72 28.38 3.14
CA LYS A 185 -3.57 28.40 4.60
C LYS A 185 -3.30 26.98 5.12
N LYS A 186 -2.71 26.90 6.29
CA LYS A 186 -2.59 25.65 7.03
C LYS A 186 -3.97 25.01 7.22
N GLU A 187 -4.04 23.69 7.06
CA GLU A 187 -5.25 22.85 7.11
C GLU A 187 -6.15 22.93 5.88
N ASP A 188 -5.80 23.70 4.85
CA ASP A 188 -6.49 23.64 3.58
C ASP A 188 -6.36 22.25 2.95
N ARG A 189 -7.48 21.77 2.37
CA ARG A 189 -7.54 20.48 1.67
C ARG A 189 -7.41 20.70 0.18
N ILE A 190 -6.45 20.01 -0.44
CA ILE A 190 -6.30 19.99 -1.89
C ILE A 190 -7.25 18.93 -2.43
N VAL A 191 -8.24 19.36 -3.19
CA VAL A 191 -9.27 18.50 -3.80
C VAL A 191 -9.00 18.21 -5.28
N GLY A 192 -8.03 18.91 -5.88
CA GLY A 192 -7.64 18.69 -7.26
C GLY A 192 -6.56 19.66 -7.70
N VAL A 193 -5.81 19.28 -8.73
CA VAL A 193 -4.75 20.08 -9.33
C VAL A 193 -5.01 20.18 -10.84
N GLY A 194 -5.10 21.40 -11.35
CA GLY A 194 -5.23 21.67 -12.78
C GLY A 194 -3.88 21.97 -13.42
N GLN A 195 -3.60 21.39 -14.57
CA GLN A 195 -2.39 21.64 -15.36
C GLN A 195 -2.61 22.76 -16.36
N GLY A 196 -1.91 23.89 -16.18
CA GLY A 196 -2.02 25.06 -17.06
C GLY A 196 -3.38 25.77 -17.00
N SER A 197 -3.64 26.68 -17.96
CA SER A 197 -4.86 27.51 -17.98
C SER A 197 -6.13 26.76 -18.42
N ARG A 198 -6.04 25.53 -18.90
CA ARG A 198 -7.14 24.70 -19.42
C ARG A 198 -7.02 23.23 -19.05
N GLY A 199 -6.18 22.88 -18.10
CA GLY A 199 -5.98 21.50 -17.66
C GLY A 199 -7.21 20.93 -16.97
N ASN A 200 -7.49 19.66 -17.19
CA ASN A 200 -8.45 18.92 -16.36
C ASN A 200 -7.96 18.92 -14.92
N ILE A 201 -8.90 19.00 -13.98
CA ILE A 201 -8.60 18.85 -12.56
C ILE A 201 -8.44 17.36 -12.29
N GLU A 202 -7.28 16.93 -11.80
CA GLU A 202 -6.98 15.60 -11.31
C GLU A 202 -7.00 15.56 -9.77
#